data_9d857a97a38cfab8d9df34b505a4e483
#
_entry.id   9d857a97a38cfab8d9df34b505a4e483
#
_cell.length_a   1.000
_cell.length_b   1.000
_cell.length_c   1.000
_cell.angle_alpha   90.00
_cell.angle_beta   90.00
_cell.angle_gamma   90.00
#
_symmetry.space_group_name_H-M   'P 1'
#
loop_
_entity.id
_entity.type
_entity.pdbx_description
1 polymer ?
#
loop_
_entity_poly.entity_id
_entity_poly.type
_entity_poly.pdbx_seq_one_letter_code
_entity_poly.pdbx_strand_id
1 'polypeptide(L)'
;MLRTGSGHHRSTAPAQEALWLVKVTKTHGSGSGAVTALDEVSLRLRRGTFTAVMGPSGSGKSTLLRCAAGLDRPDRGVVRVDGAELTGGDEAALTRFRRDRVGFVFQDYNLLETLTVAENTVLPLKLAGRRVDRERVREVLDLVGLGDRLQHRPHQLSGGQRQRVAIARALVTEPRLIFADEPTGALDTRSAREVMRLLREAVQVHGRTVVMVTHDPVVAACADAVVFLADGRVAGELPEPTVDAVAERLAHLGDSVPAGV
;
A
#
# COMPACT_ATOMS: atom_id res chain seq x y z
N MET A 1 -11.39 50.27 16.31
CA MET A 1 -12.01 48.93 16.22
C MET A 1 -11.49 48.24 14.98
N LEU A 2 -10.43 47.43 15.14
CA LEU A 2 -9.82 46.66 14.04
C LEU A 2 -10.11 45.18 14.31
N ARG A 3 -10.89 44.54 13.45
CA ARG A 3 -11.17 43.11 13.46
C ARG A 3 -10.01 42.40 12.79
N THR A 4 -9.22 41.65 13.55
CA THR A 4 -8.26 40.70 13.04
C THR A 4 -8.98 39.44 12.61
N GLY A 5 -9.09 39.25 11.27
CA GLY A 5 -9.56 38.01 10.67
C GLY A 5 -8.46 36.98 10.69
N SER A 6 -8.58 35.93 11.49
CA SER A 6 -7.72 34.73 11.41
C SER A 6 -8.07 33.96 10.16
N GLY A 7 -7.26 34.12 9.12
CA GLY A 7 -7.35 33.33 7.90
C GLY A 7 -6.96 31.87 8.16
N HIS A 8 -7.97 31.01 8.28
CA HIS A 8 -7.74 29.56 8.15
C HIS A 8 -7.37 29.29 6.69
N HIS A 9 -6.09 29.06 6.45
CA HIS A 9 -5.64 28.49 5.18
C HIS A 9 -6.22 27.07 5.07
N ARG A 10 -7.40 26.96 4.48
CA ARG A 10 -7.87 25.71 3.89
C ARG A 10 -7.00 25.43 2.67
N SER A 11 -5.92 24.68 2.87
CA SER A 11 -5.18 24.08 1.76
C SER A 11 -6.12 23.14 1.04
N THR A 12 -6.69 23.57 -0.06
CA THR A 12 -7.46 22.73 -0.98
C THR A 12 -6.46 21.75 -1.62
N ALA A 13 -6.45 20.51 -1.12
CA ALA A 13 -5.77 19.43 -1.83
C ALA A 13 -6.42 19.29 -3.22
N PRO A 14 -5.64 19.30 -4.30
CA PRO A 14 -6.21 19.11 -5.63
C PRO A 14 -6.93 17.77 -5.71
N ALA A 15 -8.07 17.72 -6.41
CA ALA A 15 -8.95 16.55 -6.54
C ALA A 15 -8.31 15.31 -7.20
N GLN A 16 -7.01 15.32 -7.47
CA GLN A 16 -6.26 14.30 -8.18
C GLN A 16 -5.33 13.45 -7.31
N GLU A 17 -5.12 13.77 -6.02
CA GLU A 17 -4.19 13.04 -5.16
C GLU A 17 -4.90 11.90 -4.44
N ALA A 18 -4.31 10.68 -4.55
CA ALA A 18 -4.76 9.50 -3.81
C ALA A 18 -4.08 9.42 -2.44
N LEU A 19 -2.78 9.76 -2.37
CA LEU A 19 -1.99 9.77 -1.16
C LEU A 19 -1.15 11.05 -1.10
N TRP A 20 -1.16 11.71 0.06
CA TRP A 20 -0.32 12.87 0.34
C TRP A 20 0.26 12.77 1.75
N LEU A 21 1.57 12.67 1.80
CA LEU A 21 2.39 12.72 3.01
C LEU A 21 3.09 14.07 3.07
N VAL A 22 3.08 14.73 4.23
CA VAL A 22 3.74 16.01 4.45
C VAL A 22 4.59 15.90 5.70
N LYS A 23 5.93 15.90 5.53
CA LYS A 23 6.93 15.85 6.61
C LYS A 23 6.63 14.77 7.64
N VAL A 24 6.29 13.58 7.18
CA VAL A 24 5.96 12.44 8.05
C VAL A 24 7.23 11.93 8.70
N THR A 25 7.23 11.92 10.03
CA THR A 25 8.31 11.36 10.85
C THR A 25 7.77 10.25 11.73
N LYS A 26 8.50 9.13 11.81
CA LYS A 26 8.17 7.99 12.65
C LYS A 26 9.42 7.42 13.30
N THR A 27 9.40 7.32 14.64
CA THR A 27 10.45 6.70 15.43
C THR A 27 9.91 5.46 16.13
N HIS A 28 10.65 4.37 16.12
CA HIS A 28 10.36 3.16 16.87
C HIS A 28 11.28 3.03 18.05
N GLY A 29 10.79 2.50 19.17
CA GLY A 29 11.55 2.38 20.42
C GLY A 29 11.58 3.67 21.23
N SER A 30 12.38 3.69 22.28
CA SER A 30 12.54 4.84 23.19
C SER A 30 13.97 4.90 23.76
N GLY A 31 14.40 6.09 24.21
CA GLY A 31 15.72 6.29 24.79
C GLY A 31 16.86 6.03 23.80
N SER A 32 17.95 5.41 24.25
CA SER A 32 19.16 5.14 23.43
C SER A 32 18.94 4.08 22.33
N GLY A 33 17.82 3.35 22.37
CA GLY A 33 17.44 2.37 21.33
C GLY A 33 16.43 2.91 20.33
N ALA A 34 16.14 4.19 20.33
CA ALA A 34 15.19 4.79 19.37
C ALA A 34 15.77 4.82 17.96
N VAL A 35 14.99 4.34 16.99
CA VAL A 35 15.36 4.33 15.56
C VAL A 35 14.35 5.15 14.79
N THR A 36 14.79 6.21 14.13
CA THR A 36 13.95 7.00 13.23
C THR A 36 13.78 6.25 11.91
N ALA A 37 12.63 5.64 11.73
CA ALA A 37 12.30 4.86 10.53
C ALA A 37 11.81 5.73 9.36
N LEU A 38 11.19 6.89 9.65
CA LEU A 38 10.82 7.91 8.65
C LEU A 38 11.27 9.28 9.17
N ASP A 39 11.91 10.04 8.33
CA ASP A 39 12.46 11.37 8.66
C ASP A 39 11.98 12.41 7.63
N GLU A 40 11.00 13.21 8.03
CA GLU A 40 10.35 14.27 7.24
C GLU A 40 9.92 13.85 5.83
N VAL A 41 9.43 12.61 5.67
CA VAL A 41 8.99 12.08 4.36
C VAL A 41 7.83 12.91 3.82
N SER A 42 8.02 13.45 2.62
CA SER A 42 6.97 14.13 1.85
C SER A 42 6.81 13.42 0.51
N LEU A 43 5.59 13.01 0.18
CA LEU A 43 5.28 12.22 -1.02
C LEU A 43 3.87 12.53 -1.50
N ARG A 44 3.67 12.64 -2.82
CA ARG A 44 2.35 12.80 -3.44
C ARG A 44 2.15 11.78 -4.52
N LEU A 45 1.11 10.99 -4.42
CA LEU A 45 0.74 9.99 -5.43
C LEU A 45 -0.61 10.33 -6.05
N ARG A 46 -0.66 10.26 -7.38
CA ARG A 46 -1.88 10.57 -8.15
C ARG A 46 -2.87 9.40 -8.09
N ARG A 47 -4.14 9.72 -8.25
CA ARG A 47 -5.19 8.70 -8.41
C ARG A 47 -5.01 7.94 -9.72
N GLY A 48 -5.35 6.64 -9.69
CA GLY A 48 -5.29 5.79 -10.87
C GLY A 48 -3.88 5.49 -11.33
N THR A 49 -2.87 5.57 -10.43
CA THR A 49 -1.49 5.21 -10.73
C THR A 49 -1.04 4.01 -9.93
N PHE A 50 -0.05 3.31 -10.46
CA PHE A 50 0.68 2.26 -9.79
C PHE A 50 2.07 2.77 -9.41
N THR A 51 2.35 2.91 -8.11
CA THR A 51 3.66 3.34 -7.62
C THR A 51 4.33 2.21 -6.84
N ALA A 52 5.59 1.91 -7.17
CA ALA A 52 6.44 1.04 -6.37
C ALA A 52 7.31 1.88 -5.40
N VAL A 53 7.52 1.38 -4.19
CA VAL A 53 8.45 1.95 -3.21
C VAL A 53 9.57 0.97 -3.00
N MET A 54 10.80 1.40 -3.25
CA MET A 54 12.00 0.58 -3.18
C MET A 54 13.05 1.20 -2.25
N GLY A 55 14.04 0.42 -1.88
CA GLY A 55 15.17 0.86 -1.07
C GLY A 55 15.80 -0.29 -0.30
N PRO A 56 16.96 -0.08 0.35
CA PRO A 56 17.65 -1.10 1.14
C PRO A 56 16.79 -1.65 2.28
N SER A 57 17.20 -2.79 2.85
CA SER A 57 16.60 -3.29 4.09
C SER A 57 16.77 -2.24 5.20
N GLY A 58 15.73 -2.01 6.00
CA GLY A 58 15.76 -1.01 7.07
C GLY A 58 15.51 0.44 6.62
N SER A 59 15.36 0.74 5.33
CA SER A 59 15.14 2.12 4.84
C SER A 59 13.80 2.75 5.22
N GLY A 60 12.89 2.02 5.89
CA GLY A 60 11.61 2.54 6.35
C GLY A 60 10.40 2.23 5.46
N LYS A 61 10.53 1.41 4.39
CA LYS A 61 9.46 1.12 3.42
C LYS A 61 8.17 0.61 4.05
N SER A 62 8.25 -0.45 4.86
CA SER A 62 7.06 -1.01 5.52
C SER A 62 6.47 -0.03 6.54
N THR A 63 7.31 0.79 7.21
CA THR A 63 6.85 1.86 8.10
C THR A 63 6.13 2.95 7.31
N LEU A 64 6.65 3.34 6.12
CA LEU A 64 5.99 4.27 5.21
C LEU A 64 4.60 3.77 4.82
N LEU A 65 4.52 2.51 4.37
CA LEU A 65 3.27 1.88 3.97
C LEU A 65 2.27 1.83 5.13
N ARG A 66 2.71 1.44 6.34
CA ARG A 66 1.86 1.38 7.54
C ARG A 66 1.35 2.76 7.97
N CYS A 67 2.20 3.79 7.96
CA CYS A 67 1.79 5.17 8.23
C CYS A 67 0.84 5.70 7.16
N ALA A 68 1.14 5.48 5.87
CA ALA A 68 0.30 5.89 4.74
C ALA A 68 -1.08 5.24 4.78
N ALA A 69 -1.17 4.02 5.27
CA ALA A 69 -2.40 3.26 5.42
C ALA A 69 -3.17 3.56 6.71
N GLY A 70 -2.62 4.37 7.60
CA GLY A 70 -3.19 4.66 8.91
C GLY A 70 -3.17 3.45 9.86
N LEU A 71 -2.29 2.47 9.64
CA LEU A 71 -2.05 1.35 10.56
C LEU A 71 -1.14 1.76 11.72
N ASP A 72 -0.16 2.64 11.43
CA ASP A 72 0.68 3.27 12.43
C ASP A 72 0.46 4.78 12.40
N ARG A 73 0.42 5.42 13.55
CA ARG A 73 0.38 6.88 13.62
C ARG A 73 1.80 7.43 13.48
N PRO A 74 2.05 8.39 12.59
CA PRO A 74 3.30 9.13 12.58
C PRO A 74 3.44 9.95 13.87
N ASP A 75 4.68 10.21 14.28
CA ASP A 75 4.96 11.05 15.44
C ASP A 75 4.83 12.54 15.08
N ARG A 76 5.11 12.88 13.80
CA ARG A 76 4.96 14.23 13.23
C ARG A 76 4.51 14.14 11.77
N GLY A 77 4.03 15.28 11.27
CA GLY A 77 3.59 15.40 9.89
C GLY A 77 2.13 15.04 9.68
N VAL A 78 1.70 15.02 8.43
CA VAL A 78 0.30 14.81 8.03
C VAL A 78 0.23 13.72 6.96
N VAL A 79 -0.72 12.80 7.13
CA VAL A 79 -1.07 11.78 6.14
C VAL A 79 -2.49 12.04 5.66
N ARG A 80 -2.67 12.19 4.35
CA ARG A 80 -3.98 12.27 3.71
C ARG A 80 -4.15 11.20 2.65
N VAL A 81 -5.26 10.51 2.70
CA VAL A 81 -5.65 9.51 1.71
C VAL A 81 -6.99 9.90 1.14
N ASP A 82 -7.08 10.00 -0.18
CA ASP A 82 -8.29 10.38 -0.90
C ASP A 82 -8.93 11.69 -0.36
N GLY A 83 -8.07 12.62 0.06
CA GLY A 83 -8.47 13.92 0.64
C GLY A 83 -8.81 13.90 2.13
N ALA A 84 -8.94 12.72 2.76
CA ALA A 84 -9.19 12.58 4.18
C ALA A 84 -7.88 12.54 4.97
N GLU A 85 -7.78 13.32 6.04
CA GLU A 85 -6.63 13.32 6.93
C GLU A 85 -6.72 12.18 7.95
N LEU A 86 -5.63 11.39 8.07
CA LEU A 86 -5.54 10.23 8.96
C LEU A 86 -4.84 10.52 10.28
N THR A 87 -4.16 11.64 10.42
CA THR A 87 -3.30 11.94 11.58
C THR A 87 -4.06 12.47 12.80
N GLY A 88 -5.26 13.02 12.63
CA GLY A 88 -6.04 13.69 13.68
C GLY A 88 -7.28 12.94 14.18
N GLY A 89 -7.61 11.76 13.64
CA GLY A 89 -8.83 11.03 13.97
C GLY A 89 -8.74 10.14 15.22
N ASP A 90 -9.90 9.77 15.77
CA ASP A 90 -9.98 8.69 16.74
C ASP A 90 -9.76 7.32 16.04
N GLU A 91 -9.40 6.29 16.80
CA GLU A 91 -9.09 4.96 16.24
C GLU A 91 -10.31 4.31 15.55
N ALA A 92 -11.51 4.61 16.04
CA ALA A 92 -12.74 4.10 15.43
C ALA A 92 -13.00 4.75 14.07
N ALA A 93 -12.71 6.05 13.92
CA ALA A 93 -12.81 6.76 12.64
C ALA A 93 -11.75 6.23 11.65
N LEU A 94 -10.50 6.03 12.08
CA LEU A 94 -9.43 5.46 11.26
C LEU A 94 -9.77 4.02 10.82
N THR A 95 -10.32 3.22 11.72
CA THR A 95 -10.74 1.84 11.39
C THR A 95 -11.86 1.84 10.36
N ARG A 96 -12.87 2.71 10.49
CA ARG A 96 -13.92 2.86 9.47
C ARG A 96 -13.34 3.30 8.13
N PHE A 97 -12.43 4.28 8.16
CA PHE A 97 -11.78 4.79 6.95
C PHE A 97 -11.01 3.68 6.22
N ARG A 98 -10.13 2.93 6.94
CA ARG A 98 -9.36 1.80 6.37
C ARG A 98 -10.30 0.79 5.72
N ARG A 99 -11.33 0.37 6.46
CA ARG A 99 -12.30 -0.60 6.01
C ARG A 99 -13.01 -0.21 4.70
N ASP A 100 -13.32 1.08 4.55
CA ASP A 100 -14.16 1.58 3.45
C ASP A 100 -13.35 2.08 2.24
N ARG A 101 -12.08 2.41 2.42
CA ARG A 101 -11.26 3.11 1.40
C ARG A 101 -9.98 2.40 1.03
N VAL A 102 -9.47 1.50 1.85
CA VAL A 102 -8.14 0.92 1.73
C VAL A 102 -8.21 -0.59 1.60
N GLY A 103 -7.54 -1.14 0.60
CA GLY A 103 -7.27 -2.56 0.46
C GLY A 103 -5.83 -2.89 0.88
N PHE A 104 -5.64 -4.08 1.45
CA PHE A 104 -4.31 -4.58 1.82
C PHE A 104 -4.00 -5.92 1.20
N VAL A 105 -2.80 -6.04 0.66
CA VAL A 105 -2.19 -7.28 0.18
C VAL A 105 -0.86 -7.45 0.90
N PHE A 106 -0.73 -8.47 1.75
CA PHE A 106 0.45 -8.75 2.56
C PHE A 106 1.29 -9.87 1.96
N GLN A 107 2.56 -9.92 2.28
CA GLN A 107 3.49 -10.98 1.89
C GLN A 107 3.04 -12.35 2.43
N ASP A 108 2.64 -12.43 3.70
CA ASP A 108 2.20 -13.65 4.38
C ASP A 108 0.72 -14.00 4.14
N TYR A 109 0.09 -13.38 3.13
CA TYR A 109 -1.32 -13.55 2.75
C TYR A 109 -2.32 -13.14 3.83
N ASN A 110 -2.05 -13.37 5.10
CA ASN A 110 -2.92 -13.12 6.26
C ASN A 110 -4.34 -13.70 6.08
N LEU A 111 -4.42 -14.93 5.58
CA LEU A 111 -5.68 -15.67 5.44
C LEU A 111 -5.98 -16.41 6.74
N LEU A 112 -7.26 -16.50 7.07
CA LEU A 112 -7.73 -17.33 8.17
C LEU A 112 -7.84 -18.78 7.68
N GLU A 113 -7.03 -19.68 8.26
CA GLU A 113 -6.93 -21.08 7.86
C GLU A 113 -8.24 -21.87 8.05
N THR A 114 -9.09 -21.42 8.99
CA THR A 114 -10.38 -22.03 9.26
C THR A 114 -11.47 -21.65 8.26
N LEU A 115 -11.26 -20.59 7.48
CA LEU A 115 -12.22 -20.07 6.51
C LEU A 115 -11.91 -20.55 5.10
N THR A 116 -12.93 -20.72 4.30
CA THR A 116 -12.83 -21.03 2.86
C THR A 116 -12.32 -19.81 2.07
N VAL A 117 -11.99 -19.98 0.79
CA VAL A 117 -11.66 -18.91 -0.16
C VAL A 117 -12.76 -17.86 -0.19
N ALA A 118 -14.02 -18.27 -0.37
CA ALA A 118 -15.15 -17.36 -0.39
C ALA A 118 -15.31 -16.59 0.92
N GLU A 119 -15.16 -17.27 2.06
CA GLU A 119 -15.30 -16.67 3.39
C GLU A 119 -14.16 -15.69 3.70
N ASN A 120 -12.89 -16.03 3.36
CA ASN A 120 -11.76 -15.11 3.47
C ASN A 120 -11.97 -13.86 2.62
N THR A 121 -12.47 -14.02 1.39
CA THR A 121 -12.74 -12.91 0.47
C THR A 121 -13.77 -11.94 1.05
N VAL A 122 -14.89 -12.43 1.60
CA VAL A 122 -15.97 -11.58 2.11
C VAL A 122 -15.76 -11.08 3.54
N LEU A 123 -14.71 -11.53 4.20
CA LEU A 123 -14.45 -11.21 5.61
C LEU A 123 -14.48 -9.70 5.91
N PRO A 124 -13.84 -8.81 5.12
CA PRO A 124 -13.91 -7.36 5.37
C PRO A 124 -15.33 -6.82 5.29
N LEU A 125 -16.16 -7.32 4.38
CA LEU A 125 -17.57 -6.90 4.26
C LEU A 125 -18.38 -7.33 5.48
N LYS A 126 -18.18 -8.57 5.96
CA LYS A 126 -18.84 -9.08 7.18
C LYS A 126 -18.45 -8.28 8.41
N LEU A 127 -17.15 -8.00 8.61
CA LEU A 127 -16.65 -7.17 9.71
C LEU A 127 -17.15 -5.72 9.63
N ALA A 128 -17.48 -5.26 8.43
CA ALA A 128 -18.08 -3.96 8.18
C ALA A 128 -19.60 -3.91 8.45
N GLY A 129 -20.25 -5.05 8.70
CA GLY A 129 -21.71 -5.13 8.74
C GLY A 129 -22.37 -4.85 7.38
N ARG A 130 -21.60 -4.93 6.27
CA ARG A 130 -22.10 -4.69 4.91
C ARG A 130 -22.78 -5.94 4.36
N ARG A 131 -23.82 -5.74 3.57
CA ARG A 131 -24.45 -6.82 2.83
C ARG A 131 -23.44 -7.42 1.84
N VAL A 132 -23.33 -8.75 1.86
CA VAL A 132 -22.50 -9.50 0.92
C VAL A 132 -23.32 -9.73 -0.36
N ASP A 133 -22.90 -9.11 -1.45
CA ASP A 133 -23.40 -9.38 -2.77
C ASP A 133 -22.68 -10.62 -3.35
N ARG A 134 -23.42 -11.70 -3.53
CA ARG A 134 -22.87 -12.99 -3.98
C ARG A 134 -22.39 -12.94 -5.44
N GLU A 135 -23.04 -12.16 -6.28
CA GLU A 135 -22.65 -11.98 -7.67
C GLU A 135 -21.31 -11.25 -7.76
N ARG A 136 -21.20 -10.14 -7.03
CA ARG A 136 -19.93 -9.39 -6.93
C ARG A 136 -18.78 -10.23 -6.37
N VAL A 137 -19.02 -11.05 -5.38
CA VAL A 137 -18.00 -11.96 -4.83
C VAL A 137 -17.55 -12.97 -5.89
N ARG A 138 -18.48 -13.51 -6.67
CA ARG A 138 -18.15 -14.44 -7.75
C ARG A 138 -17.32 -13.74 -8.83
N GLU A 139 -17.73 -12.55 -9.29
CA GLU A 139 -16.97 -11.77 -10.26
C GLU A 139 -15.51 -11.53 -9.80
N VAL A 140 -15.31 -11.13 -8.54
CA VAL A 140 -13.97 -10.90 -8.00
C VAL A 140 -13.16 -12.20 -7.94
N LEU A 141 -13.77 -13.32 -7.57
CA LEU A 141 -13.09 -14.62 -7.53
C LEU A 141 -12.78 -15.16 -8.91
N ASP A 142 -13.66 -14.93 -9.90
CA ASP A 142 -13.41 -15.26 -11.30
C ASP A 142 -12.27 -14.38 -11.87
N LEU A 143 -12.24 -13.09 -11.56
CA LEU A 143 -11.17 -12.16 -11.95
C LEU A 143 -9.80 -12.65 -11.49
N VAL A 144 -9.70 -13.16 -10.27
CA VAL A 144 -8.43 -13.71 -9.75
C VAL A 144 -8.23 -15.20 -10.12
N GLY A 145 -9.11 -15.79 -10.92
CA GLY A 145 -9.01 -17.17 -11.39
C GLY A 145 -9.18 -18.22 -10.29
N LEU A 146 -10.12 -17.98 -9.36
CA LEU A 146 -10.45 -18.89 -8.24
C LEU A 146 -11.92 -19.25 -8.16
N GLY A 147 -12.69 -19.04 -9.24
CA GLY A 147 -14.12 -19.34 -9.30
C GLY A 147 -14.48 -20.81 -9.06
N ASP A 148 -13.55 -21.74 -9.36
CA ASP A 148 -13.68 -23.18 -9.11
C ASP A 148 -13.20 -23.59 -7.70
N ARG A 149 -12.68 -22.68 -6.88
CA ARG A 149 -12.03 -22.94 -5.60
C ARG A 149 -12.73 -22.36 -4.38
N LEU A 150 -13.96 -21.87 -4.53
CA LEU A 150 -14.74 -21.14 -3.49
C LEU A 150 -14.76 -21.84 -2.13
N GLN A 151 -14.85 -23.17 -2.10
CA GLN A 151 -14.95 -23.99 -0.89
C GLN A 151 -13.59 -24.49 -0.37
N HIS A 152 -12.48 -24.26 -1.10
CA HIS A 152 -11.16 -24.66 -0.63
C HIS A 152 -10.73 -23.80 0.55
N ARG A 153 -9.90 -24.36 1.42
CA ARG A 153 -9.25 -23.67 2.55
C ARG A 153 -7.80 -23.33 2.19
N PRO A 154 -7.15 -22.36 2.87
CA PRO A 154 -5.79 -21.92 2.55
C PRO A 154 -4.75 -23.06 2.45
N HIS A 155 -4.80 -24.06 3.33
CA HIS A 155 -3.89 -25.21 3.29
C HIS A 155 -4.04 -26.10 2.04
N GLN A 156 -5.12 -25.99 1.30
CA GLN A 156 -5.38 -26.71 0.06
C GLN A 156 -4.92 -25.94 -1.19
N LEU A 157 -4.35 -24.75 -1.00
CA LEU A 157 -3.98 -23.82 -2.07
C LEU A 157 -2.46 -23.69 -2.19
N SER A 158 -1.97 -23.46 -3.43
CA SER A 158 -0.59 -23.05 -3.65
C SER A 158 -0.35 -21.62 -3.10
N GLY A 159 0.93 -21.22 -2.94
CA GLY A 159 1.29 -19.86 -2.53
C GLY A 159 0.67 -18.79 -3.42
N GLY A 160 0.76 -18.96 -4.75
CA GLY A 160 0.15 -18.03 -5.70
C GLY A 160 -1.37 -17.98 -5.61
N GLN A 161 -2.04 -19.11 -5.35
CA GLN A 161 -3.49 -19.13 -5.11
C GLN A 161 -3.86 -18.41 -3.82
N ARG A 162 -3.12 -18.61 -2.73
CA ARG A 162 -3.33 -17.89 -1.47
C ARG A 162 -3.17 -16.37 -1.66
N GLN A 163 -2.16 -15.94 -2.42
CA GLN A 163 -1.97 -14.52 -2.72
C GLN A 163 -3.13 -13.97 -3.55
N ARG A 164 -3.66 -14.72 -4.51
CA ARG A 164 -4.84 -14.31 -5.28
C ARG A 164 -6.11 -14.21 -4.41
N VAL A 165 -6.26 -15.04 -3.38
CA VAL A 165 -7.32 -14.85 -2.36
C VAL A 165 -7.12 -13.55 -1.59
N ALA A 166 -5.88 -13.23 -1.18
CA ALA A 166 -5.58 -11.97 -0.49
C ALA A 166 -5.91 -10.74 -1.39
N ILE A 167 -5.61 -10.82 -2.68
CA ILE A 167 -5.99 -9.78 -3.67
C ILE A 167 -7.52 -9.69 -3.79
N ALA A 168 -8.22 -10.81 -3.94
CA ALA A 168 -9.68 -10.84 -3.99
C ALA A 168 -10.31 -10.20 -2.75
N ARG A 169 -9.78 -10.52 -1.56
CA ARG A 169 -10.19 -9.91 -0.29
C ARG A 169 -9.96 -8.39 -0.28
N ALA A 170 -8.86 -7.92 -0.85
CA ALA A 170 -8.60 -6.48 -0.96
C ALA A 170 -9.57 -5.81 -1.96
N LEU A 171 -9.88 -6.45 -3.08
CA LEU A 171 -10.71 -5.89 -4.15
C LEU A 171 -12.21 -5.89 -3.85
N VAL A 172 -12.71 -6.85 -3.05
CA VAL A 172 -14.16 -7.03 -2.81
C VAL A 172 -14.82 -5.84 -2.12
N THR A 173 -14.06 -5.05 -1.37
CA THR A 173 -14.52 -3.83 -0.71
C THR A 173 -14.59 -2.62 -1.63
N GLU A 174 -14.10 -2.76 -2.87
CA GLU A 174 -13.96 -1.69 -3.86
C GLU A 174 -13.12 -0.51 -3.36
N PRO A 175 -11.90 -0.77 -2.84
CA PRO A 175 -11.08 0.27 -2.27
C PRO A 175 -10.63 1.27 -3.33
N ARG A 176 -10.37 2.51 -2.93
CA ARG A 176 -9.76 3.52 -3.82
C ARG A 176 -8.24 3.39 -3.88
N LEU A 177 -7.64 2.92 -2.79
CA LEU A 177 -6.21 2.76 -2.65
C LEU A 177 -5.90 1.34 -2.14
N ILE A 178 -4.97 0.67 -2.81
CA ILE A 178 -4.47 -0.65 -2.43
C ILE A 178 -3.01 -0.51 -2.03
N PHE A 179 -2.70 -0.94 -0.82
CA PHE A 179 -1.34 -1.11 -0.34
C PHE A 179 -0.92 -2.58 -0.48
N ALA A 180 0.24 -2.83 -1.08
CA ALA A 180 0.79 -4.17 -1.26
C ALA A 180 2.21 -4.21 -0.68
N ASP A 181 2.41 -5.00 0.38
CA ASP A 181 3.71 -5.18 1.03
C ASP A 181 4.32 -6.50 0.55
N GLU A 182 5.36 -6.41 -0.29
CA GLU A 182 6.08 -7.54 -0.90
C GLU A 182 5.13 -8.60 -1.51
N PRO A 183 4.16 -8.24 -2.37
CA PRO A 183 3.07 -9.14 -2.76
C PRO A 183 3.52 -10.36 -3.57
N THR A 184 4.79 -10.41 -3.98
CA THR A 184 5.38 -11.48 -4.78
C THR A 184 6.55 -12.19 -4.10
N GLY A 185 6.96 -11.73 -2.90
CA GLY A 185 8.20 -12.15 -2.25
C GLY A 185 8.29 -13.65 -1.89
N ALA A 186 7.15 -14.34 -1.78
CA ALA A 186 7.09 -15.77 -1.48
C ALA A 186 6.61 -16.63 -2.67
N LEU A 187 6.60 -16.08 -3.91
CA LEU A 187 6.01 -16.71 -5.07
C LEU A 187 7.04 -17.15 -6.11
N ASP A 188 6.71 -18.21 -6.84
CA ASP A 188 7.41 -18.54 -8.06
C ASP A 188 7.16 -17.48 -9.15
N THR A 189 8.02 -17.46 -10.18
CA THR A 189 8.00 -16.45 -11.25
C THR A 189 6.66 -16.38 -11.99
N ARG A 190 5.98 -17.51 -12.21
CA ARG A 190 4.69 -17.54 -12.91
C ARG A 190 3.61 -16.90 -12.03
N SER A 191 3.51 -17.32 -10.78
CA SER A 191 2.56 -16.79 -9.80
C SER A 191 2.79 -15.30 -9.55
N ALA A 192 4.06 -14.85 -9.49
CA ALA A 192 4.42 -13.43 -9.38
C ALA A 192 3.89 -12.60 -10.55
N ARG A 193 4.06 -13.08 -11.79
CA ARG A 193 3.51 -12.40 -12.99
C ARG A 193 1.99 -12.29 -12.95
N GLU A 194 1.29 -13.35 -12.52
CA GLU A 194 -0.17 -13.34 -12.39
C GLU A 194 -0.64 -12.30 -11.35
N VAL A 195 0.03 -12.22 -10.20
CA VAL A 195 -0.23 -11.22 -9.16
C VAL A 195 -0.01 -9.80 -9.69
N MET A 196 1.11 -9.56 -10.38
CA MET A 196 1.41 -8.25 -10.96
C MET A 196 0.38 -7.85 -12.03
N ARG A 197 -0.07 -8.79 -12.87
CA ARG A 197 -1.14 -8.55 -13.84
C ARG A 197 -2.43 -8.10 -13.14
N LEU A 198 -2.84 -8.76 -12.07
CA LEU A 198 -4.05 -8.42 -11.31
C LEU A 198 -3.97 -7.02 -10.67
N LEU A 199 -2.81 -6.66 -10.08
CA LEU A 199 -2.61 -5.33 -9.52
C LEU A 199 -2.62 -4.25 -10.62
N ARG A 200 -2.02 -4.53 -11.79
CA ARG A 200 -2.04 -3.63 -12.94
C ARG A 200 -3.46 -3.45 -13.49
N GLU A 201 -4.23 -4.52 -13.59
CA GLU A 201 -5.63 -4.51 -14.03
C GLU A 201 -6.51 -3.70 -13.06
N ALA A 202 -6.26 -3.81 -11.75
CA ALA A 202 -6.96 -2.99 -10.75
C ALA A 202 -6.76 -1.49 -10.99
N VAL A 203 -5.58 -1.07 -11.50
CA VAL A 203 -5.31 0.32 -11.87
C VAL A 203 -5.96 0.66 -13.23
N GLN A 204 -5.64 -0.09 -14.28
CA GLN A 204 -5.96 0.27 -15.65
C GLN A 204 -7.45 0.13 -15.98
N VAL A 205 -8.10 -0.92 -15.47
CA VAL A 205 -9.51 -1.23 -15.74
C VAL A 205 -10.43 -0.66 -14.69
N HIS A 206 -10.04 -0.77 -13.42
CA HIS A 206 -10.90 -0.37 -12.30
C HIS A 206 -10.56 1.00 -11.69
N GLY A 207 -9.58 1.72 -12.24
CA GLY A 207 -9.20 3.07 -11.81
C GLY A 207 -8.74 3.16 -10.35
N ARG A 208 -8.24 2.04 -9.78
CA ARG A 208 -7.71 2.02 -8.41
C ARG A 208 -6.31 2.61 -8.39
N THR A 209 -5.87 3.07 -7.23
CA THR A 209 -4.48 3.45 -7.02
C THR A 209 -3.77 2.31 -6.28
N VAL A 210 -2.56 1.96 -6.70
CA VAL A 210 -1.76 0.91 -6.04
C VAL A 210 -0.44 1.51 -5.56
N VAL A 211 -0.10 1.24 -4.30
CA VAL A 211 1.22 1.52 -3.71
C VAL A 211 1.80 0.20 -3.26
N MET A 212 2.90 -0.19 -3.86
CA MET A 212 3.55 -1.49 -3.62
C MET A 212 4.94 -1.28 -3.04
N VAL A 213 5.27 -1.97 -1.97
CA VAL A 213 6.65 -2.12 -1.49
C VAL A 213 7.23 -3.38 -2.12
N THR A 214 8.41 -3.28 -2.67
CA THR A 214 9.18 -4.44 -3.16
C THR A 214 10.68 -4.16 -3.16
N HIS A 215 11.48 -5.22 -3.12
CA HIS A 215 12.93 -5.17 -3.30
C HIS A 215 13.37 -5.71 -4.67
N ASP A 216 12.43 -6.25 -5.47
CA ASP A 216 12.71 -6.83 -6.78
C ASP A 216 12.57 -5.77 -7.89
N PRO A 217 13.66 -5.43 -8.63
CA PRO A 217 13.62 -4.48 -9.74
C PRO A 217 12.67 -4.88 -10.87
N VAL A 218 12.52 -6.19 -11.13
CA VAL A 218 11.63 -6.71 -12.17
C VAL A 218 10.17 -6.43 -11.81
N VAL A 219 9.83 -6.61 -10.55
CA VAL A 219 8.48 -6.33 -10.01
C VAL A 219 8.22 -4.83 -9.99
N ALA A 220 9.19 -4.02 -9.56
CA ALA A 220 9.07 -2.57 -9.51
C ALA A 220 8.91 -1.93 -10.89
N ALA A 221 9.59 -2.46 -11.91
CA ALA A 221 9.45 -2.00 -13.30
C ALA A 221 8.05 -2.21 -13.90
N CYS A 222 7.19 -2.99 -13.22
CA CYS A 222 5.77 -3.08 -13.60
C CYS A 222 4.94 -1.86 -13.16
N ALA A 223 5.47 -0.94 -12.35
CA ALA A 223 4.76 0.25 -11.88
C ALA A 223 4.85 1.41 -12.90
N ASP A 224 4.06 2.48 -12.69
CA ASP A 224 4.16 3.71 -13.49
C ASP A 224 5.31 4.60 -13.02
N ALA A 225 5.67 4.47 -11.72
CA ALA A 225 6.82 5.16 -11.14
C ALA A 225 7.38 4.35 -9.96
N VAL A 226 8.68 4.53 -9.70
CA VAL A 226 9.36 3.99 -8.51
C VAL A 226 9.81 5.15 -7.64
N VAL A 227 9.42 5.11 -6.36
CA VAL A 227 9.92 6.00 -5.32
C VAL A 227 11.01 5.26 -4.54
N PHE A 228 12.17 5.85 -4.43
CA PHE A 228 13.30 5.30 -3.68
C PHE A 228 13.35 5.87 -2.28
N LEU A 229 13.49 5.00 -1.29
CA LEU A 229 13.62 5.35 0.12
C LEU A 229 15.00 4.90 0.64
N ALA A 230 15.74 5.81 1.25
CA ALA A 230 17.01 5.54 1.92
C ALA A 230 17.03 6.28 3.26
N ASP A 231 17.47 5.61 4.33
CA ASP A 231 17.61 6.18 5.68
C ASP A 231 16.38 6.95 6.16
N GLY A 232 15.19 6.40 5.88
CA GLY A 232 13.93 7.00 6.27
C GLY A 232 13.51 8.22 5.44
N ARG A 233 14.20 8.56 4.36
CA ARG A 233 13.95 9.73 3.51
C ARG A 233 13.68 9.32 2.06
N VAL A 234 12.93 10.15 1.32
CA VAL A 234 12.77 9.98 -0.13
C VAL A 234 14.08 10.39 -0.81
N ALA A 235 14.76 9.42 -1.44
CA ALA A 235 16.03 9.61 -2.14
C ALA A 235 15.84 9.92 -3.63
N GLY A 236 14.63 9.79 -4.16
CA GLY A 236 14.30 10.14 -5.54
C GLY A 236 13.08 9.41 -6.06
N GLU A 237 12.69 9.77 -7.29
CA GLU A 237 11.60 9.16 -8.03
C GLU A 237 12.06 8.85 -9.45
N LEU A 238 11.60 7.73 -10.01
CA LEU A 238 11.87 7.29 -11.37
C LEU A 238 10.53 7.05 -12.07
N PRO A 239 10.07 7.94 -12.93
CA PRO A 239 8.90 7.70 -13.79
C PRO A 239 9.27 6.71 -14.90
N GLU A 240 8.26 5.96 -15.39
CA GLU A 240 8.39 4.98 -16.47
C GLU A 240 9.61 4.04 -16.28
N PRO A 241 9.66 3.30 -15.13
CA PRO A 241 10.84 2.55 -14.76
C PRO A 241 11.11 1.37 -15.71
N THR A 242 12.40 1.16 -16.02
CA THR A 242 12.90 -0.08 -16.61
C THR A 242 13.67 -0.88 -15.57
N VAL A 243 13.81 -2.18 -15.77
CA VAL A 243 14.53 -3.07 -14.84
C VAL A 243 15.95 -2.57 -14.59
N ASP A 244 16.66 -2.23 -15.69
CA ASP A 244 18.05 -1.77 -15.63
C ASP A 244 18.18 -0.43 -14.88
N ALA A 245 17.33 0.55 -15.19
CA ALA A 245 17.35 1.86 -14.55
C ALA A 245 17.01 1.75 -13.03
N VAL A 246 16.10 0.85 -12.67
CA VAL A 246 15.77 0.59 -11.25
C VAL A 246 16.96 -0.07 -10.54
N ALA A 247 17.59 -1.09 -11.16
CA ALA A 247 18.75 -1.77 -10.59
C ALA A 247 19.94 -0.83 -10.41
N GLU A 248 20.25 -0.01 -11.43
CA GLU A 248 21.30 1.00 -11.37
C GLU A 248 21.04 2.01 -10.23
N ARG A 249 19.82 2.53 -10.14
CA ARG A 249 19.47 3.49 -9.07
C ARG A 249 19.58 2.89 -7.68
N LEU A 250 19.20 1.62 -7.51
CA LEU A 250 19.33 0.92 -6.24
C LEU A 250 20.78 0.72 -5.82
N ALA A 251 21.67 0.39 -6.77
CA ALA A 251 23.09 0.21 -6.50
C ALA A 251 23.74 1.50 -5.95
N HIS A 252 23.31 2.65 -6.43
CA HIS A 252 23.85 3.96 -6.01
C HIS A 252 23.15 4.60 -4.80
N LEU A 253 22.05 4.01 -4.29
CA LEU A 253 21.40 4.53 -3.10
C LEU A 253 22.27 4.48 -1.83
N GLY A 254 23.22 3.52 -1.76
CA GLY A 254 24.17 3.39 -0.67
C GLY A 254 25.35 4.38 -0.73
N ASP A 255 25.66 4.87 -1.92
CA ASP A 255 26.83 5.74 -2.17
C ASP A 255 26.55 7.21 -1.86
N SER A 256 25.29 7.59 -1.66
CA SER A 256 24.82 8.97 -1.52
C SER A 256 24.78 9.45 -0.04
N VAL A 257 25.26 8.67 0.92
CA VAL A 257 25.40 9.10 2.32
C VAL A 257 26.76 9.77 2.47
N PRO A 258 26.83 11.12 2.61
CA PRO A 258 28.08 11.73 3.03
C PRO A 258 28.39 11.18 4.43
N ALA A 259 29.56 10.55 4.58
CA ALA A 259 30.10 10.20 5.88
C ALA A 259 30.10 11.49 6.72
N GLY A 260 29.15 11.57 7.66
CA GLY A 260 29.05 12.68 8.58
C GLY A 260 30.32 12.74 9.42
N VAL A 261 30.99 13.87 9.37
CA VAL A 261 32.05 14.29 10.29
C VAL A 261 31.44 14.57 11.65
#